data_32ea780b651d43ec378f139ffb5af5b4
#
_entry.id   32ea780b651d43ec378f139ffb5af5b4
#
_cell.length_a   1.000
_cell.length_b   1.000
_cell.length_c   1.000
_cell.angle_alpha   90.00
_cell.angle_beta   90.00
_cell.angle_gamma   90.00
#
_symmetry.space_group_name_H-M   'P 1'
#
loop_
_entity.id
_entity.type
_entity.pdbx_description
1 polymer ?
#
loop_
_entity_poly.entity_id
_entity_poly.type
_entity_poly.pdbx_seq_one_letter_code
_entity_poly.pdbx_strand_id
1 'polypeptide(L)'
;MEKDVPHRLFALPWKNGICGEAKRSCTSARSPLPGSAGVSVQPRGRGLDHEQAFSKIIVELRKKHPGHILPDEDLQWVFVNAGGWMGSMCLLHASLTEYVLLFGTAVDTGGHSGRYWTDIYYAIISGTFRQWKEGTTRSEIYYSGDIIVQKSGEAMAVQWSAGTWMVEYSSGFIPPSLVFVLADTIFSTQDIVTFFYTLRVYAKALLLEAGTYFSQLAQ
;
A
#
# COMPACT_ATOMS: atom_id res chain seq x y z
N MET A 1 -18.97 30.58 12.28
CA MET A 1 -19.22 29.48 13.22
C MET A 1 -19.18 28.20 12.39
N GLU A 2 -18.00 27.75 12.10
CA GLU A 2 -17.72 26.50 11.40
C GLU A 2 -17.80 25.39 12.48
N LYS A 3 -18.76 24.49 12.30
CA LYS A 3 -18.94 23.39 13.23
C LYS A 3 -17.84 22.38 12.95
N ASP A 4 -16.84 22.31 13.84
CA ASP A 4 -15.89 21.22 13.92
C ASP A 4 -16.65 19.88 14.04
N VAL A 5 -16.78 19.20 12.91
CA VAL A 5 -17.14 17.79 12.89
C VAL A 5 -15.94 17.05 13.48
N PRO A 6 -16.11 16.22 14.51
CA PRO A 6 -14.98 15.56 15.13
C PRO A 6 -14.36 14.54 14.18
N HIS A 7 -13.35 14.96 13.41
CA HIS A 7 -12.48 14.10 12.59
C HIS A 7 -11.72 13.04 13.41
N ARG A 8 -11.90 13.02 14.74
CA ARG A 8 -11.20 12.09 15.64
C ARG A 8 -11.86 10.74 15.83
N LEU A 9 -13.10 10.54 15.35
CA LEU A 9 -13.86 9.31 15.60
C LEU A 9 -13.49 8.14 14.67
N PHE A 10 -12.76 8.38 13.58
CA PHE A 10 -12.47 7.34 12.58
C PHE A 10 -10.98 7.19 12.22
N ALA A 11 -10.08 7.99 12.79
CA ALA A 11 -8.65 7.90 12.50
C ALA A 11 -7.94 7.10 13.60
N LEU A 12 -7.63 5.85 13.32
CA LEU A 12 -6.71 5.07 14.15
C LEU A 12 -5.29 5.64 14.01
N PRO A 13 -4.45 5.63 15.07
CA PRO A 13 -3.09 6.17 15.02
C PRO A 13 -2.11 5.25 14.25
N TRP A 14 -2.47 4.86 13.03
CA TRP A 14 -1.73 3.93 12.18
C TRP A 14 -0.39 4.46 11.71
N LYS A 15 -0.32 5.78 11.47
CA LYS A 15 0.79 6.46 10.81
C LYS A 15 2.17 6.11 11.38
N ASN A 16 2.32 6.18 12.70
CA ASN A 16 3.62 5.93 13.36
C ASN A 16 3.92 4.43 13.51
N GLY A 17 2.88 3.60 13.58
CA GLY A 17 3.00 2.14 13.70
C GLY A 17 3.50 1.51 12.40
N ILE A 18 2.82 1.76 11.29
CA ILE A 18 3.10 1.14 9.98
C ILE A 18 4.47 1.52 9.45
N CYS A 19 4.81 2.83 9.46
CA CYS A 19 6.11 3.31 9.02
C CYS A 19 7.25 2.76 9.87
N GLY A 20 7.06 2.68 11.20
CA GLY A 20 8.06 2.13 12.13
C GLY A 20 8.27 0.62 11.94
N GLU A 21 7.25 -0.13 11.59
CA GLU A 21 7.32 -1.58 11.40
C GLU A 21 7.89 -1.98 10.05
N ALA A 22 7.48 -1.32 8.99
CA ALA A 22 8.08 -1.50 7.69
C ALA A 22 9.60 -1.25 7.77
N LYS A 23 10.03 -0.18 8.46
CA LYS A 23 11.46 0.12 8.68
C LYS A 23 12.17 -0.96 9.50
N ARG A 24 11.58 -1.48 10.59
CA ARG A 24 12.16 -2.58 11.39
C ARG A 24 12.23 -3.89 10.60
N SER A 25 11.21 -4.22 9.83
CA SER A 25 11.21 -5.39 8.96
C SER A 25 12.31 -5.34 7.90
N CYS A 26 12.51 -4.17 7.27
CA CYS A 26 13.58 -3.95 6.32
C CYS A 26 14.98 -4.02 6.97
N THR A 27 15.13 -3.52 8.19
CA THR A 27 16.40 -3.54 8.92
C THR A 27 16.77 -4.96 9.36
N SER A 28 15.80 -5.77 9.74
CA SER A 28 16.00 -7.19 10.11
C SER A 28 16.40 -8.07 8.92
N ALA A 29 16.03 -7.69 7.69
CA ALA A 29 16.41 -8.38 6.46
C ALA A 29 17.85 -8.02 5.98
N ARG A 30 18.46 -6.99 6.54
CA ARG A 30 19.83 -6.55 6.23
C ARG A 30 20.88 -7.18 7.16
N SER A 31 20.97 -8.50 7.26
CA SER A 31 22.18 -9.13 7.81
C SER A 31 23.25 -9.16 6.72
N PRO A 32 24.40 -8.50 6.89
CA PRO A 32 25.47 -8.56 5.90
C PRO A 32 26.13 -9.94 5.94
N LEU A 33 26.04 -10.68 4.85
CA LEU A 33 26.96 -11.79 4.61
C LEU A 33 28.31 -11.23 4.15
N PRO A 34 29.43 -11.62 4.75
CA PRO A 34 30.73 -11.15 4.36
C PRO A 34 31.21 -11.84 3.07
N GLY A 35 31.58 -11.02 2.10
CA GLY A 35 32.52 -11.37 1.03
C GLY A 35 31.95 -12.14 -0.16
N SER A 36 31.65 -11.42 -1.26
CA SER A 36 32.00 -11.91 -2.60
C SER A 36 32.02 -10.76 -3.61
N ALA A 37 33.18 -10.52 -4.15
CA ALA A 37 33.39 -9.68 -5.32
C ALA A 37 32.85 -10.36 -6.58
N GLY A 38 32.13 -9.59 -7.39
CA GLY A 38 31.98 -9.72 -8.82
C GLY A 38 31.47 -11.03 -9.40
N VAL A 39 30.18 -11.13 -9.62
CA VAL A 39 29.48 -11.65 -10.82
C VAL A 39 28.01 -11.33 -10.65
N SER A 40 27.41 -10.64 -11.60
CA SER A 40 25.98 -10.31 -11.60
C SER A 40 25.14 -11.55 -11.98
N VAL A 41 25.02 -12.48 -11.06
CA VAL A 41 23.99 -13.51 -11.09
C VAL A 41 22.89 -13.07 -10.13
N GLN A 42 21.71 -12.78 -10.65
CA GLN A 42 20.54 -12.52 -9.80
C GLN A 42 20.33 -13.72 -8.87
N PRO A 43 20.41 -13.57 -7.54
CA PRO A 43 20.18 -14.68 -6.64
C PRO A 43 18.70 -15.06 -6.69
N ARG A 44 18.42 -16.32 -7.01
CA ARG A 44 17.09 -16.96 -6.92
C ARG A 44 16.44 -16.95 -5.52
N GLY A 45 16.91 -16.14 -4.59
CA GLY A 45 16.44 -16.08 -3.20
C GLY A 45 15.70 -14.80 -2.80
N ARG A 46 15.50 -13.82 -3.70
CA ARG A 46 14.86 -12.54 -3.35
C ARG A 46 13.33 -12.62 -3.16
N GLY A 47 12.67 -13.69 -3.64
CA GLY A 47 11.22 -13.85 -3.49
C GLY A 47 10.78 -14.15 -2.05
N LEU A 48 11.54 -14.94 -1.32
CA LEU A 48 11.20 -15.36 0.04
C LEU A 48 11.33 -14.24 1.09
N ASP A 49 12.12 -13.21 0.84
CA ASP A 49 12.44 -12.19 1.83
C ASP A 49 11.29 -11.18 2.02
N HIS A 50 10.62 -10.77 0.95
CA HIS A 50 9.48 -9.85 1.05
C HIS A 50 8.21 -10.53 1.56
N GLU A 51 7.97 -11.82 1.24
CA GLU A 51 6.84 -12.58 1.78
C GLU A 51 6.95 -12.76 3.30
N GLN A 52 8.16 -13.04 3.80
CA GLN A 52 8.41 -13.10 5.24
C GLN A 52 8.22 -11.73 5.90
N ALA A 53 8.65 -10.65 5.24
CA ALA A 53 8.42 -9.30 5.72
C ALA A 53 6.93 -8.99 5.80
N PHE A 54 6.15 -9.33 4.78
CA PHE A 54 4.69 -9.17 4.78
C PHE A 54 4.02 -9.93 5.92
N SER A 55 4.37 -11.20 6.10
CA SER A 55 3.82 -12.02 7.19
C SER A 55 4.08 -11.40 8.56
N LYS A 56 5.31 -10.91 8.80
CA LYS A 56 5.65 -10.20 10.05
C LYS A 56 4.83 -8.93 10.23
N ILE A 57 4.69 -8.12 9.18
CA ILE A 57 3.92 -6.87 9.20
C ILE A 57 2.45 -7.16 9.52
N ILE A 58 1.83 -8.14 8.88
CA ILE A 58 0.43 -8.53 9.13
C ILE A 58 0.25 -8.94 10.59
N VAL A 59 1.15 -9.79 11.12
CA VAL A 59 1.09 -10.25 12.52
C VAL A 59 1.21 -9.07 13.49
N GLU A 60 2.14 -8.14 13.26
CA GLU A 60 2.31 -6.99 14.13
C GLU A 60 1.14 -6.00 14.04
N LEU A 61 0.58 -5.80 12.84
CA LEU A 61 -0.60 -4.97 12.67
C LEU A 61 -1.82 -5.56 13.39
N ARG A 62 -2.04 -6.87 13.33
CA ARG A 62 -3.12 -7.56 14.06
C ARG A 62 -2.97 -7.46 15.57
N LYS A 63 -1.74 -7.50 16.10
CA LYS A 63 -1.48 -7.32 17.53
C LYS A 63 -1.82 -5.90 18.00
N LYS A 64 -1.50 -4.89 17.19
CA LYS A 64 -1.72 -3.47 17.54
C LYS A 64 -3.14 -3.01 17.30
N HIS A 65 -3.80 -3.58 16.29
CA HIS A 65 -5.12 -3.19 15.84
C HIS A 65 -6.03 -4.43 15.75
N PRO A 66 -6.35 -5.06 16.90
CA PRO A 66 -7.17 -6.26 16.92
C PRO A 66 -8.58 -5.97 16.38
N GLY A 67 -9.06 -6.83 15.48
CA GLY A 67 -10.37 -6.70 14.86
C GLY A 67 -10.45 -5.75 13.64
N HIS A 68 -9.37 -5.05 13.30
CA HIS A 68 -9.36 -4.08 12.18
C HIS A 68 -8.65 -4.61 10.93
N ILE A 69 -7.87 -5.69 11.03
CA ILE A 69 -7.15 -6.29 9.91
C ILE A 69 -7.92 -7.50 9.40
N LEU A 70 -8.08 -7.59 8.08
CA LEU A 70 -8.73 -8.73 7.43
C LEU A 70 -8.12 -10.07 7.88
N PRO A 71 -8.95 -11.11 8.13
CA PRO A 71 -8.50 -12.45 8.45
C PRO A 71 -7.80 -13.11 7.25
N ASP A 72 -7.01 -14.15 7.47
CA ASP A 72 -6.19 -14.76 6.41
C ASP A 72 -7.01 -15.31 5.24
N GLU A 73 -8.21 -15.83 5.51
CA GLU A 73 -9.15 -16.32 4.50
C GLU A 73 -9.68 -15.23 3.56
N ASP A 74 -9.59 -13.97 3.96
CA ASP A 74 -10.05 -12.80 3.19
C ASP A 74 -8.90 -12.01 2.55
N LEU A 75 -7.65 -12.34 2.91
CA LEU A 75 -6.48 -11.76 2.26
C LEU A 75 -6.35 -12.33 0.84
N GLN A 76 -6.45 -11.45 -0.13
CA GLN A 76 -6.36 -11.80 -1.55
C GLN A 76 -5.48 -10.83 -2.30
N TRP A 77 -4.51 -11.35 -3.06
CA TRP A 77 -3.77 -10.57 -4.03
C TRP A 77 -4.65 -10.33 -5.25
N VAL A 78 -4.83 -9.06 -5.59
CA VAL A 78 -5.65 -8.61 -6.73
C VAL A 78 -4.79 -7.74 -7.61
N PHE A 79 -4.87 -7.91 -8.93
CA PHE A 79 -4.22 -7.01 -9.86
C PHE A 79 -4.82 -5.61 -9.77
N VAL A 80 -3.96 -4.62 -9.96
CA VAL A 80 -4.32 -3.21 -10.05
C VAL A 80 -3.69 -2.64 -11.30
N ASN A 81 -4.50 -2.00 -12.13
CA ASN A 81 -4.06 -1.26 -13.29
C ASN A 81 -4.65 0.15 -13.21
N ALA A 82 -3.79 1.15 -13.13
CA ALA A 82 -4.24 2.53 -13.02
C ALA A 82 -3.17 3.49 -13.57
N GLY A 83 -3.58 4.51 -14.30
CA GLY A 83 -2.66 5.54 -14.82
C GLY A 83 -1.54 5.00 -15.71
N GLY A 84 -1.70 3.82 -16.30
CA GLY A 84 -0.72 3.17 -17.17
C GLY A 84 0.27 2.24 -16.47
N TRP A 85 0.26 2.16 -15.13
CA TRP A 85 1.06 1.18 -14.38
C TRP A 85 0.23 -0.02 -13.97
N MET A 86 0.88 -1.17 -13.80
CA MET A 86 0.26 -2.40 -13.35
C MET A 86 1.03 -2.99 -12.17
N GLY A 87 0.29 -3.44 -11.16
CA GLY A 87 0.85 -4.12 -10.01
C GLY A 87 -0.15 -5.09 -9.39
N SER A 88 0.15 -5.53 -8.19
CA SER A 88 -0.74 -6.35 -7.39
C SER A 88 -0.86 -5.77 -6.00
N MET A 89 -2.05 -5.80 -5.42
CA MET A 89 -2.32 -5.35 -4.07
C MET A 89 -2.94 -6.46 -3.23
N CYS A 90 -2.65 -6.43 -1.93
CA CYS A 90 -3.37 -7.19 -0.91
C CYS A 90 -3.89 -6.21 0.14
N LEU A 91 -5.20 -6.02 0.17
CA LEU A 91 -5.82 -5.11 1.12
C LEU A 91 -5.83 -5.74 2.52
N LEU A 92 -5.32 -5.01 3.52
CA LEU A 92 -5.28 -5.44 4.90
C LEU A 92 -6.39 -4.80 5.74
N HIS A 93 -6.66 -3.51 5.46
CA HIS A 93 -7.65 -2.70 6.15
C HIS A 93 -8.22 -1.65 5.20
N ALA A 94 -9.51 -1.34 5.32
CA ALA A 94 -10.10 -0.16 4.70
C ALA A 94 -11.27 0.37 5.51
N SER A 95 -11.33 1.70 5.57
CA SER A 95 -12.46 2.48 6.07
C SER A 95 -12.82 3.56 5.05
N LEU A 96 -13.71 4.48 5.41
CA LEU A 96 -14.00 5.65 4.57
C LEU A 96 -12.88 6.69 4.57
N THR A 97 -12.01 6.65 5.59
CA THR A 97 -11.01 7.69 5.84
C THR A 97 -9.57 7.19 5.78
N GLU A 98 -9.35 5.90 5.72
CA GLU A 98 -8.01 5.32 5.66
C GLU A 98 -8.02 3.91 5.08
N TYR A 99 -6.87 3.50 4.54
CA TYR A 99 -6.62 2.10 4.17
C TYR A 99 -5.16 1.72 4.45
N VAL A 100 -4.95 0.42 4.57
CA VAL A 100 -3.62 -0.22 4.60
C VAL A 100 -3.62 -1.36 3.61
N LEU A 101 -2.61 -1.39 2.75
CA LEU A 101 -2.43 -2.49 1.81
C LEU A 101 -0.95 -2.80 1.60
N LEU A 102 -0.70 -4.00 1.13
CA LEU A 102 0.56 -4.41 0.54
C LEU A 102 0.45 -4.20 -0.96
N PHE A 103 1.48 -3.61 -1.57
CA PHE A 103 1.52 -3.35 -3.00
C PHE A 103 2.87 -3.76 -3.58
N GLY A 104 2.87 -4.17 -4.82
CA GLY A 104 4.11 -4.35 -5.57
C GLY A 104 3.90 -4.91 -6.96
N THR A 105 5.02 -5.13 -7.62
CA THR A 105 5.06 -5.62 -8.99
C THR A 105 6.23 -6.57 -9.21
N ALA A 106 6.00 -7.61 -9.99
CA ALA A 106 7.05 -8.55 -10.43
C ALA A 106 7.70 -8.12 -11.76
N VAL A 107 7.19 -7.07 -12.40
CA VAL A 107 7.67 -6.53 -13.68
C VAL A 107 7.99 -5.06 -13.56
N ASP A 108 8.82 -4.53 -14.46
CA ASP A 108 9.02 -3.08 -14.56
C ASP A 108 7.73 -2.42 -15.03
N THR A 109 7.30 -1.38 -14.31
CA THR A 109 6.06 -0.68 -14.63
C THR A 109 6.14 0.79 -14.25
N GLY A 110 5.34 1.65 -14.88
CA GLY A 110 5.30 3.06 -14.54
C GLY A 110 4.17 3.78 -15.24
N GLY A 111 3.82 4.95 -14.71
CA GLY A 111 2.73 5.75 -15.24
C GLY A 111 2.42 6.95 -14.35
N HIS A 112 1.17 7.39 -14.36
CA HIS A 112 0.67 8.49 -13.56
C HIS A 112 0.21 8.00 -12.19
N SER A 113 0.65 8.63 -11.09
CA SER A 113 0.27 8.23 -9.74
C SER A 113 -1.23 8.34 -9.44
N GLY A 114 -1.94 9.17 -10.17
CA GLY A 114 -3.24 9.70 -9.78
C GLY A 114 -3.09 10.98 -8.94
N ARG A 115 -4.14 11.80 -8.93
CA ARG A 115 -4.23 12.97 -8.04
C ARG A 115 -5.27 12.67 -6.98
N TYR A 116 -4.79 12.30 -5.79
CA TYR A 116 -5.64 11.91 -4.68
C TYR A 116 -5.81 13.07 -3.68
N TRP A 117 -6.93 13.07 -2.98
CA TRP A 117 -7.23 14.01 -1.91
C TRP A 117 -6.97 13.38 -0.52
N THR A 118 -5.96 12.52 -0.49
CA THR A 118 -5.49 11.80 0.70
C THR A 118 -3.97 11.91 0.79
N ASP A 119 -3.42 11.86 1.98
CA ASP A 119 -1.98 11.67 2.20
C ASP A 119 -1.67 10.18 2.09
N ILE A 120 -0.73 9.79 1.22
CA ILE A 120 -0.32 8.41 1.03
C ILE A 120 1.13 8.23 1.46
N TYR A 121 1.37 7.21 2.24
CA TYR A 121 2.69 6.83 2.78
C TYR A 121 3.10 5.49 2.20
N TYR A 122 4.26 5.46 1.54
CA TYR A 122 4.85 4.26 0.96
C TYR A 122 6.08 3.88 1.77
N ALA A 123 6.14 2.65 2.28
CA ALA A 123 7.33 2.09 2.91
C ALA A 123 7.88 0.97 2.03
N ILE A 124 9.05 1.17 1.41
CA ILE A 124 9.63 0.23 0.46
C ILE A 124 10.28 -0.92 1.21
N ILE A 125 9.83 -2.15 0.93
CA ILE A 125 10.39 -3.39 1.49
C ILE A 125 11.51 -3.93 0.61
N SER A 126 11.29 -3.94 -0.71
CA SER A 126 12.28 -4.39 -1.69
C SER A 126 12.16 -3.64 -3.01
N GLY A 127 13.18 -3.75 -3.86
CA GLY A 127 13.20 -3.11 -5.17
C GLY A 127 13.52 -1.63 -5.12
N THR A 128 13.11 -0.90 -6.17
CA THR A 128 13.33 0.54 -6.32
C THR A 128 12.07 1.23 -6.82
N PHE A 129 11.81 2.39 -6.26
CA PHE A 129 10.73 3.27 -6.66
C PHE A 129 11.30 4.60 -7.14
N ARG A 130 10.84 5.08 -8.28
CA ARG A 130 11.20 6.38 -8.83
C ARG A 130 9.95 7.24 -8.93
N GLN A 131 10.06 8.50 -8.53
CA GLN A 131 9.01 9.50 -8.72
C GLN A 131 9.56 10.73 -9.44
N TRP A 132 8.70 11.36 -10.22
CA TRP A 132 8.93 12.65 -10.84
C TRP A 132 7.72 13.54 -10.60
N LYS A 133 7.88 14.54 -9.73
CA LYS A 133 6.80 15.44 -9.32
C LYS A 133 6.47 16.44 -10.40
N GLU A 134 5.20 16.73 -10.55
CA GLU A 134 4.68 17.82 -11.39
C GLU A 134 5.40 19.14 -11.07
N GLY A 135 5.75 19.91 -12.09
CA GLY A 135 6.48 21.18 -11.96
C GLY A 135 7.98 21.06 -11.74
N THR A 136 8.54 19.86 -11.74
CA THR A 136 10.00 19.63 -11.62
C THR A 136 10.57 19.00 -12.89
N THR A 137 11.90 19.08 -13.06
CA THR A 137 12.63 18.43 -14.18
C THR A 137 13.52 17.29 -13.72
N ARG A 138 13.50 16.95 -12.42
CA ARG A 138 14.34 15.92 -11.82
C ARG A 138 13.48 14.85 -11.16
N SER A 139 13.85 13.58 -11.36
CA SER A 139 13.23 12.46 -10.66
C SER A 139 14.04 12.10 -9.43
N GLU A 140 13.36 11.57 -8.43
CA GLU A 140 13.92 11.02 -7.20
C GLU A 140 13.81 9.51 -7.21
N ILE A 141 14.82 8.82 -6.68
CA ILE A 141 14.84 7.35 -6.60
C ILE A 141 14.91 6.96 -5.12
N TYR A 142 14.10 5.99 -4.75
CA TYR A 142 14.01 5.46 -3.40
C TYR A 142 14.26 3.96 -3.39
N TYR A 143 14.80 3.47 -2.28
CA TYR A 143 15.28 2.10 -2.10
C TYR A 143 14.60 1.42 -0.91
N SER A 144 14.84 0.14 -0.76
CA SER A 144 14.38 -0.63 0.41
C SER A 144 14.76 0.05 1.73
N GLY A 145 13.78 0.27 2.59
CA GLY A 145 13.87 0.96 3.87
C GLY A 145 13.53 2.45 3.82
N ASP A 146 13.34 3.03 2.64
CA ASP A 146 12.89 4.41 2.51
C ASP A 146 11.37 4.51 2.71
N ILE A 147 10.95 5.66 3.24
CA ILE A 147 9.56 6.03 3.42
C ILE A 147 9.29 7.30 2.62
N ILE A 148 8.27 7.24 1.78
CA ILE A 148 7.89 8.31 0.86
C ILE A 148 6.50 8.79 1.24
N VAL A 149 6.24 10.07 1.07
CA VAL A 149 4.93 10.66 1.30
C VAL A 149 4.48 11.39 0.06
N GLN A 150 3.34 10.97 -0.50
CA GLN A 150 2.59 11.73 -1.48
C GLN A 150 1.53 12.53 -0.73
N LYS A 151 1.59 13.85 -0.86
CA LYS A 151 0.63 14.74 -0.21
C LYS A 151 -0.67 14.83 -1.01
N SER A 152 -1.75 15.08 -0.28
CA SER A 152 -3.06 15.38 -0.88
C SER A 152 -2.93 16.44 -1.98
N GLY A 153 -3.51 16.17 -3.14
CA GLY A 153 -3.47 17.06 -4.31
C GLY A 153 -2.19 16.96 -5.15
N GLU A 154 -1.16 16.24 -4.75
CA GLU A 154 0.04 16.01 -5.57
C GLU A 154 -0.22 14.97 -6.67
N ALA A 155 0.35 15.20 -7.85
CA ALA A 155 0.45 14.22 -8.92
C ALA A 155 1.90 14.07 -9.35
N MET A 156 2.28 12.87 -9.75
CA MET A 156 3.63 12.55 -10.17
C MET A 156 3.64 11.44 -11.22
N ALA A 157 4.68 11.39 -12.02
CA ALA A 157 5.02 10.19 -12.75
C ALA A 157 5.74 9.24 -11.80
N VAL A 158 5.36 7.97 -11.84
CA VAL A 158 5.88 6.93 -10.95
C VAL A 158 6.42 5.76 -11.76
N GLN A 159 7.44 5.10 -11.23
CA GLN A 159 8.02 3.91 -11.84
C GLN A 159 8.51 2.97 -10.73
N TRP A 160 8.20 1.70 -10.87
CA TRP A 160 8.69 0.60 -10.03
C TRP A 160 9.56 -0.32 -10.86
N SER A 161 10.69 -0.75 -10.30
CA SER A 161 11.46 -1.85 -10.89
C SER A 161 10.79 -3.19 -10.59
N ALA A 162 11.07 -4.18 -11.43
CA ALA A 162 10.65 -5.57 -11.16
C ALA A 162 11.10 -6.03 -9.77
N GLY A 163 10.19 -6.65 -9.01
CA GLY A 163 10.43 -7.09 -7.64
C GLY A 163 10.36 -5.97 -6.58
N THR A 164 9.75 -4.82 -6.92
CA THR A 164 9.45 -3.78 -5.93
C THR A 164 8.19 -4.15 -5.17
N TRP A 165 8.33 -4.19 -3.83
CA TRP A 165 7.25 -4.47 -2.88
C TRP A 165 7.26 -3.44 -1.77
N MET A 166 6.08 -3.01 -1.33
CA MET A 166 5.92 -1.96 -0.33
C MET A 166 4.66 -2.14 0.51
N VAL A 167 4.62 -1.47 1.64
CA VAL A 167 3.40 -1.22 2.41
C VAL A 167 2.91 0.18 2.09
N GLU A 168 1.64 0.30 1.84
CA GLU A 168 0.98 1.56 1.58
C GLU A 168 -0.06 1.83 2.68
N TYR A 169 0.00 3.03 3.23
CA TYR A 169 -1.01 3.58 4.13
C TYR A 169 -1.53 4.89 3.58
N SER A 170 -2.83 5.04 3.52
CA SER A 170 -3.46 6.30 3.11
C SER A 170 -4.38 6.83 4.19
N SER A 171 -4.41 8.15 4.32
CA SER A 171 -5.27 8.87 5.25
C SER A 171 -5.92 10.07 4.57
N GLY A 172 -7.25 10.12 4.61
CA GLY A 172 -8.10 11.13 3.98
C GLY A 172 -9.42 10.53 3.52
N PHE A 173 -10.15 11.18 2.63
CA PHE A 173 -11.41 10.64 2.10
C PHE A 173 -11.13 9.67 0.94
N ILE A 174 -11.27 8.36 1.20
CA ILE A 174 -10.83 7.28 0.31
C ILE A 174 -11.72 7.07 -0.93
N PRO A 175 -13.07 7.18 -0.89
CA PRO A 175 -13.92 6.77 -2.00
C PRO A 175 -13.55 7.34 -3.38
N PRO A 176 -13.13 8.62 -3.55
CA PRO A 176 -12.70 9.13 -4.85
C PRO A 176 -11.45 8.45 -5.41
N SER A 177 -10.57 7.93 -4.54
CA SER A 177 -9.35 7.22 -4.96
C SER A 177 -9.69 5.89 -5.63
N LEU A 178 -10.76 5.21 -5.17
CA LEU A 178 -11.25 3.98 -5.80
C LEU A 178 -11.75 4.22 -7.22
N VAL A 179 -12.38 5.37 -7.50
CA VAL A 179 -12.86 5.70 -8.84
C VAL A 179 -11.71 5.73 -9.84
N PHE A 180 -10.56 6.31 -9.48
CA PHE A 180 -9.38 6.34 -10.33
C PHE A 180 -8.85 4.92 -10.62
N VAL A 181 -8.70 4.09 -9.58
CA VAL A 181 -8.20 2.72 -9.70
C VAL A 181 -9.15 1.85 -10.53
N LEU A 182 -10.45 1.99 -10.33
CA LEU A 182 -11.47 1.18 -11.03
C LEU A 182 -11.72 1.67 -12.46
N ALA A 183 -11.49 2.94 -12.76
CA ALA A 183 -11.71 3.50 -14.08
C ALA A 183 -10.85 2.79 -15.16
N ASP A 184 -9.55 2.62 -14.92
CA ASP A 184 -8.69 1.94 -15.88
C ASP A 184 -9.01 0.44 -15.98
N THR A 185 -9.43 -0.19 -14.89
CA THR A 185 -9.89 -1.58 -14.91
C THR A 185 -11.10 -1.77 -15.82
N ILE A 186 -12.03 -0.81 -15.86
CA ILE A 186 -13.23 -0.87 -16.69
C ILE A 186 -12.95 -0.39 -18.12
N PHE A 187 -12.32 0.79 -18.28
CA PHE A 187 -12.26 1.49 -19.56
C PHE A 187 -10.99 1.20 -20.36
N SER A 188 -9.90 0.75 -19.71
CA SER A 188 -8.64 0.43 -20.36
C SER A 188 -8.47 -1.07 -20.57
N THR A 189 -8.47 -1.86 -19.50
CA THR A 189 -8.24 -3.32 -19.58
C THR A 189 -9.49 -4.14 -19.76
N GLN A 190 -10.67 -3.59 -19.45
CA GLN A 190 -11.96 -4.30 -19.47
C GLN A 190 -11.96 -5.59 -18.64
N ASP A 191 -11.15 -5.63 -17.60
CA ASP A 191 -11.04 -6.78 -16.69
C ASP A 191 -12.12 -6.75 -15.62
N ILE A 192 -13.32 -7.18 -16.02
CA ILE A 192 -14.51 -7.21 -15.14
C ILE A 192 -14.31 -8.15 -13.95
N VAL A 193 -13.48 -9.18 -14.08
CA VAL A 193 -13.20 -10.11 -12.97
C VAL A 193 -12.40 -9.41 -11.87
N THR A 194 -11.33 -8.72 -12.23
CA THR A 194 -10.52 -7.91 -11.30
C THR A 194 -11.35 -6.79 -10.68
N PHE A 195 -12.25 -6.16 -11.44
CA PHE A 195 -13.19 -5.17 -10.91
C PHE A 195 -14.02 -5.74 -9.75
N PHE A 196 -14.65 -6.92 -9.93
CA PHE A 196 -15.43 -7.54 -8.86
C PHE A 196 -14.57 -8.03 -7.70
N TYR A 197 -13.36 -8.51 -7.93
CA TYR A 197 -12.43 -8.87 -6.85
C TYR A 197 -12.07 -7.66 -6.00
N THR A 198 -11.77 -6.53 -6.64
CA THR A 198 -11.45 -5.27 -5.93
C THR A 198 -12.64 -4.82 -5.09
N LEU A 199 -13.85 -4.77 -5.66
CA LEU A 199 -15.05 -4.42 -4.91
C LEU A 199 -15.31 -5.36 -3.73
N ARG A 200 -15.12 -6.67 -3.93
CA ARG A 200 -15.31 -7.68 -2.89
C ARG A 200 -14.37 -7.46 -1.70
N VAL A 201 -13.06 -7.27 -1.95
CA VAL A 201 -12.10 -7.10 -0.84
C VAL A 201 -12.35 -5.79 -0.09
N TYR A 202 -12.68 -4.71 -0.78
CA TYR A 202 -13.06 -3.45 -0.13
C TYR A 202 -14.36 -3.57 0.67
N ALA A 203 -15.39 -4.22 0.13
CA ALA A 203 -16.65 -4.45 0.84
C ALA A 203 -16.43 -5.26 2.13
N LYS A 204 -15.60 -6.32 2.09
CA LYS A 204 -15.27 -7.12 3.27
C LYS A 204 -14.54 -6.30 4.33
N ALA A 205 -13.57 -5.48 3.93
CA ALA A 205 -12.84 -4.60 4.85
C ALA A 205 -13.78 -3.57 5.50
N LEU A 206 -14.66 -2.94 4.73
CA LEU A 206 -15.65 -1.99 5.25
C LEU A 206 -16.66 -2.66 6.20
N LEU A 207 -17.11 -3.87 5.90
CA LEU A 207 -18.02 -4.63 6.77
C LEU A 207 -17.35 -5.02 8.08
N LEU A 208 -16.08 -5.46 8.04
CA LEU A 208 -15.29 -5.77 9.22
C LEU A 208 -15.14 -4.53 10.10
N GLU A 209 -14.76 -3.40 9.51
CA GLU A 209 -14.58 -2.14 10.23
C GLU A 209 -15.87 -1.65 10.87
N ALA A 210 -16.99 -1.70 10.14
CA ALA A 210 -18.30 -1.36 10.67
C ALA A 210 -18.69 -2.29 11.84
N GLY A 211 -18.48 -3.60 11.70
CA GLY A 211 -18.77 -4.57 12.76
C GLY A 211 -17.93 -4.32 14.01
N THR A 212 -16.64 -4.05 13.86
CA THR A 212 -15.75 -3.70 14.98
C THR A 212 -16.18 -2.42 15.66
N TYR A 213 -16.53 -1.38 14.91
CA TYR A 213 -17.05 -0.12 15.45
C TYR A 213 -18.33 -0.32 16.27
N PHE A 214 -19.33 -1.04 15.73
CA PHE A 214 -20.58 -1.31 16.47
C PHE A 214 -20.33 -2.17 17.71
N SER A 215 -19.42 -3.13 17.67
CA SER A 215 -19.09 -3.95 18.85
C SER A 215 -18.44 -3.15 19.98
N GLN A 216 -17.63 -2.12 19.62
CA GLN A 216 -17.01 -1.20 20.60
C GLN A 216 -18.03 -0.22 21.21
N LEU A 217 -19.05 0.17 20.45
CA LEU A 217 -20.14 1.02 20.97
C LEU A 217 -21.09 0.28 21.92
N ALA A 218 -21.19 -1.04 21.83
CA ALA A 218 -22.05 -1.88 22.65
C ALA A 218 -21.43 -2.30 23.99
N GLN A 219 -20.16 -1.99 24.21
CA GLN A 219 -19.41 -2.22 25.47
C GLN A 219 -19.41 -0.98 26.37
#